data_ef20ad7e2023695c7b3697ce80af78a7
#
_entry.id   ef20ad7e2023695c7b3697ce80af78a7
#
_cell.length_a   1.000
_cell.length_b   1.000
_cell.length_c   1.000
_cell.angle_alpha   90.00
_cell.angle_beta   90.00
_cell.angle_gamma   90.00
#
_symmetry.space_group_name_H-M   'P 1'
#
loop_
_entity.id
_entity.type
_entity.pdbx_description
1 polymer ?
#
loop_
_entity_poly.entity_id
_entity_poly.type
_entity_poly.pdbx_seq_one_letter_code
_entity_poly.pdbx_strand_id
1 'polypeptide(L)'
;VNRQHPRLLLTDSRAEDIRQLAKSDPLVARQIDGLRENAESYYHEPPLAYNAKGTDRLKIARAILGRILTWGLIYHLDGDKRYAERAREELLNACSFSDWAPKQFLVTAEMATAVGFGYDWFYNELSPEDRATIRQALMDKCLDYAPVAYGVSGGDKRPNWSAVGNTDISFNNWNQVCNGGFLTAAFALQDEEPEMTELVVEGARKSLPRAMAHYAPDGVWPESPTYMGYGVMFNALCIALMEDQLGTDYGLSGMEGFDKNSEYLAYIFGPTGVAFTYGDGGPAKASEMGGSKVAAWLIKHFGQDEYIPLFRQRLADAQEKPLSGYAATLPKGGADRFAALLPLWMPAGEGSDGEGVLETLPLNVHKRGVAELVFLRSSWEDPDAVWVAMKAGLNGFAHAHLDLGSFVMEADGVRWAEDLGSGKYSLPGYWRREPGGQRWSYFRMTNLSHNTAGPGEEIQKEDATAPVIHFFDAPGFAGAVVDMTEVFPGTAERILRGIALIDNQQVLVQDEWHAPTGDKPLVWRMMTRATITVADDGRSAQLTLDGQQLTAEIIEPADATFSIESAAPPTKKEHQNQGCQILTATVPASGNDLSLVITLTPGSVNGGAPDILPLEDWDLYTE
;
A
#
# COMPACT_ATOMS: atom_id res chain seq x y z
N VAL A 1 33.27 5.32 11.36
CA VAL A 1 32.12 4.99 12.19
C VAL A 1 31.96 6.09 13.24
N ASN A 2 30.82 6.79 13.26
CA ASN A 2 30.53 7.80 14.27
C ASN A 2 30.26 7.10 15.61
N ARG A 3 31.04 7.42 16.65
CA ARG A 3 30.89 6.85 18.01
C ARG A 3 30.07 7.73 18.95
N GLN A 4 29.72 8.96 18.51
CA GLN A 4 28.96 9.90 19.33
C GLN A 4 27.46 9.64 19.19
N HIS A 5 26.75 9.52 20.29
CA HIS A 5 25.28 9.42 20.33
C HIS A 5 24.63 10.80 20.46
N PRO A 6 23.49 11.07 19.81
CA PRO A 6 22.80 10.18 18.90
C PRO A 6 23.49 10.05 17.54
N ARG A 7 23.35 8.90 16.89
CA ARG A 7 23.97 8.61 15.61
C ARG A 7 23.04 7.92 14.59
N LEU A 8 21.96 7.28 15.03
CA LEU A 8 21.00 6.62 14.17
C LEU A 8 20.06 7.64 13.53
N LEU A 9 20.34 8.08 12.32
CA LEU A 9 19.58 9.05 11.53
C LEU A 9 19.49 10.46 12.15
N LEU A 10 19.62 10.61 13.44
CA LEU A 10 19.59 11.87 14.16
C LEU A 10 21.00 12.16 14.74
N THR A 11 21.45 13.38 14.55
CA THR A 11 22.66 13.94 15.17
C THR A 11 22.34 15.37 15.63
N ASP A 12 23.19 15.96 16.48
CA ASP A 12 23.01 17.35 16.91
C ASP A 12 22.94 18.32 15.72
N SER A 13 23.76 18.10 14.68
CA SER A 13 23.72 18.91 13.46
C SER A 13 22.41 18.74 12.69
N ARG A 14 21.92 17.53 12.52
CA ARG A 14 20.62 17.29 11.85
C ARG A 14 19.45 17.89 12.65
N ALA A 15 19.50 17.84 13.98
CA ALA A 15 18.51 18.51 14.81
C ALA A 15 18.52 20.02 14.59
N GLU A 16 19.70 20.64 14.44
CA GLU A 16 19.81 22.06 14.10
C GLU A 16 19.31 22.37 12.69
N ASP A 17 19.62 21.53 11.70
CA ASP A 17 19.11 21.67 10.33
C ASP A 17 17.57 21.64 10.31
N ILE A 18 16.95 20.74 11.09
CA ILE A 18 15.47 20.67 11.22
C ILE A 18 14.92 21.96 11.86
N ARG A 19 15.58 22.51 12.91
CA ARG A 19 15.15 23.78 13.52
C ARG A 19 15.22 24.94 12.53
N GLN A 20 16.24 24.98 11.67
CA GLN A 20 16.36 26.01 10.63
C GLN A 20 15.30 25.81 9.55
N LEU A 21 15.08 24.57 9.09
CA LEU A 21 14.07 24.25 8.10
C LEU A 21 12.66 24.63 8.60
N ALA A 22 12.34 24.37 9.85
CA ALA A 22 11.06 24.76 10.46
C ALA A 22 10.82 26.28 10.49
N LYS A 23 11.86 27.11 10.44
CA LYS A 23 11.71 28.58 10.37
C LYS A 23 11.33 29.06 8.98
N SER A 24 11.70 28.32 7.94
CA SER A 24 11.49 28.71 6.54
C SER A 24 10.38 27.91 5.85
N ASP A 25 10.03 26.73 6.36
CA ASP A 25 9.02 25.85 5.77
C ASP A 25 7.82 25.66 6.71
N PRO A 26 6.64 26.25 6.39
CA PRO A 26 5.45 26.13 7.22
C PRO A 26 4.91 24.70 7.36
N LEU A 27 5.12 23.82 6.36
CA LEU A 27 4.68 22.42 6.45
C LEU A 27 5.51 21.66 7.49
N VAL A 28 6.82 21.92 7.52
CA VAL A 28 7.73 21.35 8.53
C VAL A 28 7.41 21.90 9.92
N ALA A 29 7.15 23.21 10.04
CA ALA A 29 6.76 23.82 11.31
C ALA A 29 5.52 23.16 11.88
N ARG A 30 4.44 23.04 11.08
CA ARG A 30 3.21 22.37 11.51
C ARG A 30 3.40 20.90 11.87
N GLN A 31 4.26 20.19 11.12
CA GLN A 31 4.59 18.79 11.44
C GLN A 31 5.24 18.68 12.82
N ILE A 32 6.17 19.58 13.14
CA ILE A 32 6.85 19.61 14.44
C ILE A 32 5.87 20.00 15.55
N ASP A 33 4.98 20.95 15.31
CA ASP A 33 3.96 21.34 16.30
C ASP A 33 3.00 20.18 16.59
N GLY A 34 2.54 19.44 15.58
CA GLY A 34 1.76 18.22 15.79
C GLY A 34 2.53 17.14 16.55
N LEU A 35 3.84 17.00 16.33
CA LEU A 35 4.69 16.09 17.12
C LEU A 35 4.83 16.56 18.57
N ARG A 36 4.89 17.88 18.85
CA ARG A 36 4.88 18.42 20.22
C ARG A 36 3.57 18.10 20.95
N GLU A 37 2.44 18.29 20.27
CA GLU A 37 1.12 17.91 20.81
C GLU A 37 1.04 16.42 21.14
N ASN A 38 1.52 15.57 20.24
CA ASN A 38 1.59 14.13 20.47
C ASN A 38 2.54 13.78 21.63
N ALA A 39 3.71 14.42 21.71
CA ALA A 39 4.68 14.20 22.80
C ALA A 39 4.07 14.51 24.16
N GLU A 40 3.35 15.65 24.27
CA GLU A 40 2.64 16.04 25.49
C GLU A 40 1.47 15.10 25.82
N SER A 41 0.70 14.68 24.81
CA SER A 41 -0.38 13.70 25.01
C SER A 41 0.17 12.38 25.56
N TYR A 42 1.22 11.83 24.95
CA TYR A 42 1.86 10.57 25.38
C TYR A 42 2.52 10.69 26.75
N TYR A 43 3.03 11.88 27.13
CA TYR A 43 3.62 12.12 28.43
C TYR A 43 2.66 11.84 29.58
N HIS A 44 1.38 12.17 29.39
CA HIS A 44 0.34 11.96 30.40
C HIS A 44 -0.26 10.53 30.43
N GLU A 45 0.09 9.70 29.45
CA GLU A 45 -0.36 8.30 29.41
C GLU A 45 0.59 7.39 30.20
N PRO A 46 0.09 6.33 30.86
CA PRO A 46 0.98 5.37 31.55
C PRO A 46 1.83 4.59 30.55
N PRO A 47 2.92 3.92 31.02
CA PRO A 47 3.64 2.94 30.22
C PRO A 47 2.71 1.86 29.67
N LEU A 48 2.98 1.41 28.44
CA LEU A 48 2.10 0.49 27.74
C LEU A 48 2.19 -0.93 28.33
N ALA A 49 1.05 -1.53 28.66
CA ALA A 49 0.99 -2.90 29.18
C ALA A 49 1.04 -3.93 28.03
N TYR A 50 1.84 -4.99 28.20
CA TYR A 50 2.03 -6.06 27.21
C TYR A 50 1.18 -7.31 27.53
N ASN A 51 -0.07 -7.11 27.94
CA ASN A 51 -0.98 -8.19 28.36
C ASN A 51 -1.79 -8.80 27.22
N ALA A 52 -1.65 -8.26 26.01
CA ALA A 52 -2.40 -8.65 24.82
C ALA A 52 -1.90 -9.98 24.22
N LYS A 53 -2.73 -10.61 23.39
CA LYS A 53 -2.41 -11.83 22.65
C LYS A 53 -2.46 -11.57 21.14
N GLY A 54 -1.69 -12.33 20.37
CA GLY A 54 -1.73 -12.29 18.92
C GLY A 54 -1.36 -10.93 18.33
N THR A 55 -2.15 -10.45 17.37
CA THR A 55 -1.91 -9.19 16.65
C THR A 55 -1.97 -7.93 17.52
N ASP A 56 -2.57 -7.98 18.69
CA ASP A 56 -2.62 -6.82 19.58
C ASP A 56 -1.24 -6.48 20.17
N ARG A 57 -0.34 -7.46 20.29
CA ARG A 57 1.07 -7.21 20.66
C ARG A 57 1.78 -6.34 19.63
N LEU A 58 1.47 -6.50 18.33
CA LEU A 58 2.03 -5.65 17.27
C LEU A 58 1.58 -4.19 17.40
N LYS A 59 0.32 -3.95 17.77
CA LYS A 59 -0.18 -2.59 18.05
C LYS A 59 0.58 -1.94 19.21
N ILE A 60 0.88 -2.72 20.27
CA ILE A 60 1.64 -2.22 21.41
C ILE A 60 3.08 -1.88 21.00
N ALA A 61 3.77 -2.76 20.26
CA ALA A 61 5.12 -2.49 19.76
C ALA A 61 5.17 -1.21 18.90
N ARG A 62 4.20 -1.04 18.00
CA ARG A 62 4.04 0.16 17.17
C ARG A 62 3.76 1.42 17.98
N ALA A 63 2.95 1.31 19.04
CA ALA A 63 2.68 2.45 19.91
C ALA A 63 3.93 2.86 20.71
N ILE A 64 4.71 1.91 21.22
CA ILE A 64 6.01 2.19 21.88
C ILE A 64 6.96 2.87 20.90
N LEU A 65 7.08 2.35 19.67
CA LEU A 65 7.93 2.95 18.63
C LEU A 65 7.53 4.41 18.35
N GLY A 66 6.23 4.67 18.18
CA GLY A 66 5.73 6.03 17.95
C GLY A 66 6.04 6.98 19.09
N ARG A 67 5.86 6.55 20.34
CA ARG A 67 6.19 7.35 21.53
C ARG A 67 7.69 7.66 21.61
N ILE A 68 8.53 6.64 21.46
CA ILE A 68 9.99 6.78 21.57
C ILE A 68 10.54 7.73 20.49
N LEU A 69 10.14 7.57 19.24
CA LEU A 69 10.59 8.45 18.17
C LEU A 69 10.08 9.89 18.34
N THR A 70 8.81 10.05 18.76
CA THR A 70 8.23 11.37 19.00
C THR A 70 8.95 12.10 20.14
N TRP A 71 9.07 11.46 21.31
CA TRP A 71 9.78 12.06 22.44
C TRP A 71 11.26 12.33 22.11
N GLY A 72 11.92 11.41 21.39
CA GLY A 72 13.32 11.55 21.01
C GLY A 72 13.56 12.77 20.13
N LEU A 73 12.79 12.91 19.05
CA LEU A 73 12.94 14.08 18.19
C LEU A 73 12.66 15.37 18.95
N ILE A 74 11.54 15.47 19.68
CA ILE A 74 11.17 16.69 20.40
C ILE A 74 12.17 17.00 21.52
N TYR A 75 12.70 16.01 22.24
CA TYR A 75 13.78 16.18 23.19
C TYR A 75 15.01 16.83 22.54
N HIS A 76 15.44 16.33 21.39
CA HIS A 76 16.61 16.89 20.69
C HIS A 76 16.33 18.27 20.05
N LEU A 77 15.10 18.59 19.70
CA LEU A 77 14.73 19.90 19.17
C LEU A 77 14.58 20.97 20.28
N ASP A 78 13.93 20.63 21.38
CA ASP A 78 13.48 21.59 22.39
C ASP A 78 14.28 21.51 23.71
N GLY A 79 15.01 20.42 23.96
CA GLY A 79 15.80 20.21 25.18
C GLY A 79 14.97 19.85 26.41
N ASP A 80 13.68 19.49 26.26
CA ASP A 80 12.81 19.18 27.39
C ASP A 80 13.07 17.78 27.95
N LYS A 81 13.78 17.75 29.08
CA LYS A 81 14.20 16.52 29.77
C LYS A 81 13.04 15.65 30.26
N ARG A 82 11.84 16.21 30.43
CA ARG A 82 10.66 15.40 30.82
C ARG A 82 10.42 14.26 29.82
N TYR A 83 10.64 14.52 28.53
CA TYR A 83 10.47 13.51 27.48
C TYR A 83 11.56 12.43 27.52
N ALA A 84 12.79 12.79 27.89
CA ALA A 84 13.86 11.81 28.08
C ALA A 84 13.58 10.88 29.28
N GLU A 85 13.12 11.45 30.42
CA GLU A 85 12.72 10.68 31.59
C GLU A 85 11.56 9.71 31.28
N ARG A 86 10.57 10.21 30.54
CA ARG A 86 9.40 9.40 30.15
C ARG A 86 9.75 8.30 29.15
N ALA A 87 10.63 8.60 28.19
CA ALA A 87 11.16 7.62 27.25
C ALA A 87 11.98 6.53 27.98
N ARG A 88 12.80 6.92 28.95
CA ARG A 88 13.54 5.97 29.81
C ARG A 88 12.58 4.99 30.50
N GLU A 89 11.49 5.48 31.11
CA GLU A 89 10.48 4.62 31.75
C GLU A 89 9.84 3.65 30.75
N GLU A 90 9.47 4.11 29.56
CA GLU A 90 8.86 3.27 28.52
C GLU A 90 9.85 2.22 27.98
N LEU A 91 11.13 2.59 27.80
CA LEU A 91 12.19 1.67 27.38
C LEU A 91 12.41 0.55 28.40
N LEU A 92 12.57 0.90 29.70
CA LEU A 92 12.74 -0.09 30.75
C LEU A 92 11.50 -0.98 30.91
N ASN A 93 10.31 -0.41 30.76
CA ASN A 93 9.08 -1.16 30.71
C ASN A 93 9.07 -2.18 29.57
N ALA A 94 9.41 -1.77 28.33
CA ALA A 94 9.51 -2.66 27.18
C ALA A 94 10.57 -3.76 27.37
N CYS A 95 11.69 -3.42 28.00
CA CYS A 95 12.73 -4.39 28.35
C CYS A 95 12.27 -5.40 29.41
N SER A 96 11.34 -5.05 30.30
CA SER A 96 10.79 -5.94 31.34
C SER A 96 9.84 -7.01 30.81
N PHE A 97 9.31 -6.88 29.58
CA PHE A 97 8.42 -7.87 28.99
C PHE A 97 9.11 -9.23 28.88
N SER A 98 8.37 -10.31 29.13
CA SER A 98 8.94 -11.68 29.14
C SER A 98 9.58 -12.07 27.78
N ASP A 99 8.99 -11.62 26.69
CA ASP A 99 9.46 -11.80 25.31
C ASP A 99 8.91 -10.67 24.40
N TRP A 100 9.42 -10.58 23.18
CA TRP A 100 8.91 -9.70 22.12
C TRP A 100 8.22 -10.50 21.01
N ALA A 101 7.52 -11.58 21.37
CA ALA A 101 6.76 -12.46 20.49
C ALA A 101 7.56 -13.02 19.28
N PRO A 102 8.64 -13.78 19.49
CA PRO A 102 9.48 -14.30 18.39
C PRO A 102 8.74 -15.25 17.46
N LYS A 103 7.57 -15.77 17.87
CA LYS A 103 6.65 -16.54 17.00
C LYS A 103 5.80 -15.65 16.08
N GLN A 104 5.89 -14.33 16.23
CA GLN A 104 5.33 -13.32 15.35
C GLN A 104 6.37 -12.21 15.18
N PHE A 105 7.44 -12.51 14.47
CA PHE A 105 8.69 -11.73 14.48
C PHE A 105 8.53 -10.26 14.06
N LEU A 106 7.42 -9.89 13.40
CA LEU A 106 7.08 -8.47 13.19
C LEU A 106 6.97 -7.68 14.50
N VAL A 107 6.47 -8.31 15.58
CA VAL A 107 6.42 -7.67 16.90
C VAL A 107 7.83 -7.46 17.45
N THR A 108 8.69 -8.48 17.33
CA THR A 108 10.11 -8.40 17.71
C THR A 108 10.81 -7.28 16.94
N ALA A 109 10.61 -7.21 15.64
CA ALA A 109 11.26 -6.21 14.78
C ALA A 109 10.83 -4.77 15.12
N GLU A 110 9.53 -4.52 15.26
CA GLU A 110 9.01 -3.20 15.64
C GLU A 110 9.47 -2.79 17.07
N MET A 111 9.51 -3.74 18.01
CA MET A 111 10.01 -3.51 19.35
C MET A 111 11.52 -3.21 19.35
N ALA A 112 12.29 -4.00 18.60
CA ALA A 112 13.73 -3.79 18.46
C ALA A 112 14.05 -2.44 17.81
N THR A 113 13.25 -2.01 16.84
CA THR A 113 13.35 -0.67 16.24
C THR A 113 13.09 0.42 17.29
N ALA A 114 12.03 0.27 18.11
CA ALA A 114 11.71 1.21 19.18
C ALA A 114 12.83 1.33 20.21
N VAL A 115 13.29 0.17 20.71
CA VAL A 115 14.29 0.11 21.77
C VAL A 115 15.69 0.50 21.26
N GLY A 116 16.02 0.16 20.02
CA GLY A 116 17.29 0.54 19.38
C GLY A 116 17.41 2.05 19.19
N PHE A 117 16.38 2.70 18.61
CA PHE A 117 16.35 4.16 18.53
C PHE A 117 16.33 4.81 19.90
N GLY A 118 15.57 4.28 20.85
CA GLY A 118 15.53 4.80 22.21
C GLY A 118 16.88 4.70 22.93
N TYR A 119 17.60 3.59 22.76
CA TYR A 119 18.95 3.42 23.26
C TYR A 119 19.90 4.50 22.71
N ASP A 120 19.85 4.73 21.41
CA ASP A 120 20.74 5.68 20.74
C ASP A 120 20.38 7.14 21.03
N TRP A 121 19.11 7.52 20.84
CA TRP A 121 18.67 8.91 20.94
C TRP A 121 18.67 9.46 22.38
N PHE A 122 18.54 8.58 23.38
CA PHE A 122 18.60 8.96 24.79
C PHE A 122 19.86 8.47 25.53
N TYR A 123 20.86 7.97 24.79
CA TYR A 123 22.07 7.36 25.36
C TYR A 123 22.70 8.18 26.48
N ASN A 124 22.80 9.50 26.31
CA ASN A 124 23.42 10.41 27.26
C ASN A 124 22.56 10.68 28.51
N GLU A 125 21.26 10.37 28.47
CA GLU A 125 20.34 10.51 29.60
C GLU A 125 20.11 9.17 30.33
N LEU A 126 20.60 8.06 29.77
CA LEU A 126 20.51 6.73 30.38
C LEU A 126 21.67 6.47 31.32
N SER A 127 21.37 5.92 32.52
CA SER A 127 22.42 5.46 33.44
C SER A 127 23.18 4.25 32.87
N PRO A 128 24.39 3.93 33.36
CA PRO A 128 25.09 2.70 32.96
C PRO A 128 24.25 1.42 33.19
N GLU A 129 23.45 1.38 34.27
CA GLU A 129 22.56 0.27 34.58
C GLU A 129 21.41 0.17 33.61
N ASP A 130 20.80 1.30 33.21
CA ASP A 130 19.76 1.34 32.19
C ASP A 130 20.29 0.84 30.85
N ARG A 131 21.47 1.35 30.44
CA ARG A 131 22.13 0.90 29.20
C ARG A 131 22.42 -0.59 29.19
N ALA A 132 22.91 -1.14 30.30
CA ALA A 132 23.14 -2.57 30.43
C ALA A 132 21.83 -3.38 30.32
N THR A 133 20.75 -2.91 30.94
CA THR A 133 19.42 -3.54 30.87
C THR A 133 18.87 -3.54 29.43
N ILE A 134 18.97 -2.39 28.75
CA ILE A 134 18.47 -2.26 27.37
C ILE A 134 19.31 -3.09 26.42
N ARG A 135 20.66 -3.05 26.51
CA ARG A 135 21.55 -3.91 25.71
C ARG A 135 21.20 -5.37 25.89
N GLN A 136 21.04 -5.85 27.13
CA GLN A 136 20.69 -7.25 27.41
C GLN A 136 19.33 -7.62 26.77
N ALA A 137 18.33 -6.73 26.85
CA ALA A 137 17.03 -6.97 26.22
C ALA A 137 17.10 -7.03 24.69
N LEU A 138 17.88 -6.14 24.04
CA LEU A 138 18.10 -6.17 22.60
C LEU A 138 18.80 -7.46 22.16
N MET A 139 19.79 -7.93 22.92
CA MET A 139 20.46 -9.20 22.66
C MET A 139 19.50 -10.38 22.81
N ASP A 140 18.94 -10.60 24.01
CA ASP A 140 18.16 -11.79 24.36
C ASP A 140 16.86 -11.92 23.56
N LYS A 141 16.20 -10.79 23.28
CA LYS A 141 14.84 -10.76 22.72
C LYS A 141 14.81 -10.47 21.21
N CYS A 142 15.94 -10.05 20.62
CA CYS A 142 16.06 -9.79 19.19
C CYS A 142 17.31 -10.40 18.56
N LEU A 143 18.52 -9.89 18.89
CA LEU A 143 19.73 -10.18 18.11
C LEU A 143 20.17 -11.64 18.19
N ASP A 144 19.96 -12.34 19.30
CA ASP A 144 20.26 -13.78 19.44
C ASP A 144 19.45 -14.68 18.48
N TYR A 145 18.42 -14.13 17.83
CA TYR A 145 17.68 -14.84 16.77
C TYR A 145 18.35 -14.70 15.39
N ALA A 146 19.22 -13.71 15.21
CA ALA A 146 19.81 -13.39 13.90
C ALA A 146 20.65 -14.54 13.30
N PRO A 147 21.53 -15.24 14.06
CA PRO A 147 22.31 -16.33 13.49
C PRO A 147 21.46 -17.46 12.89
N VAL A 148 20.32 -17.77 13.53
CA VAL A 148 19.39 -18.80 13.03
C VAL A 148 18.54 -18.25 11.88
N ALA A 149 18.05 -17.01 11.98
CA ALA A 149 17.27 -16.36 10.93
C ALA A 149 18.05 -16.26 9.63
N TYR A 150 19.34 -15.95 9.70
CA TYR A 150 20.24 -15.85 8.53
C TYR A 150 20.89 -17.18 8.12
N GLY A 151 20.57 -18.28 8.78
CA GLY A 151 21.09 -19.62 8.45
C GLY A 151 22.60 -19.81 8.75
N VAL A 152 23.18 -18.99 9.61
CA VAL A 152 24.59 -19.08 10.02
C VAL A 152 24.81 -20.20 11.04
N SER A 153 23.83 -20.42 11.93
CA SER A 153 23.88 -21.51 12.89
C SER A 153 22.50 -22.14 13.12
N GLY A 154 22.48 -23.41 13.56
CA GLY A 154 21.30 -24.01 14.17
C GLY A 154 21.27 -23.68 15.67
N GLY A 155 20.09 -23.48 16.23
CA GLY A 155 19.92 -23.19 17.66
C GLY A 155 18.48 -23.35 18.13
N ASP A 156 18.30 -23.28 19.44
CA ASP A 156 16.96 -23.41 20.06
C ASP A 156 16.10 -22.15 19.84
N LYS A 157 16.71 -20.98 19.65
CA LYS A 157 16.04 -19.72 19.32
C LYS A 157 15.69 -19.68 17.84
N ARG A 158 14.54 -20.24 17.47
CA ARG A 158 14.01 -20.22 16.10
C ARG A 158 12.86 -19.21 15.99
N PRO A 159 13.03 -18.10 15.24
CA PRO A 159 11.92 -17.22 14.94
C PRO A 159 10.99 -17.89 13.91
N ASN A 160 9.74 -17.40 13.79
CA ASN A 160 8.87 -17.82 12.69
C ASN A 160 9.25 -17.20 11.35
N TRP A 161 10.28 -16.38 11.31
CA TRP A 161 10.83 -15.77 10.11
C TRP A 161 12.22 -16.33 9.82
N SER A 162 12.51 -16.51 8.53
CA SER A 162 13.81 -16.92 8.02
C SER A 162 14.19 -16.07 6.81
N ALA A 163 15.33 -15.43 6.88
CA ALA A 163 15.86 -14.60 5.80
C ALA A 163 16.35 -15.39 4.59
N VAL A 164 16.61 -16.69 4.76
CA VAL A 164 17.23 -17.58 3.75
C VAL A 164 16.31 -18.71 3.31
N GLY A 165 15.17 -18.88 3.96
CA GLY A 165 14.16 -19.89 3.59
C GLY A 165 13.48 -19.57 2.25
N ASN A 166 12.97 -20.61 1.59
CA ASN A 166 12.19 -20.45 0.36
C ASN A 166 10.69 -20.43 0.70
N THR A 167 10.32 -19.51 1.58
CA THR A 167 8.95 -19.30 2.04
C THR A 167 8.46 -17.91 1.66
N ASP A 168 7.16 -17.72 1.54
CA ASP A 168 6.56 -16.41 1.24
C ASP A 168 7.10 -15.30 2.16
N ILE A 169 7.34 -15.62 3.43
CA ILE A 169 7.82 -14.67 4.44
C ILE A 169 9.21 -14.09 4.11
N SER A 170 10.02 -14.81 3.35
CA SER A 170 11.35 -14.35 2.94
C SER A 170 11.34 -13.48 1.67
N PHE A 171 10.19 -13.36 1.00
CA PHE A 171 10.01 -12.60 -0.25
C PHE A 171 8.99 -11.47 -0.15
N ASN A 172 8.33 -11.29 1.00
CA ASN A 172 7.30 -10.29 1.21
C ASN A 172 7.75 -9.20 2.21
N ASN A 173 6.83 -8.35 2.65
CA ASN A 173 7.10 -7.25 3.59
C ASN A 173 7.77 -7.68 4.91
N TRP A 174 7.60 -8.92 5.37
CA TRP A 174 8.28 -9.43 6.56
C TRP A 174 9.80 -9.38 6.43
N ASN A 175 10.32 -9.66 5.23
CA ASN A 175 11.75 -9.60 4.97
C ASN A 175 12.31 -8.20 5.31
N GLN A 176 11.67 -7.17 4.80
CA GLN A 176 12.09 -5.79 5.00
C GLN A 176 11.97 -5.36 6.47
N VAL A 177 10.82 -5.66 7.09
CA VAL A 177 10.55 -5.29 8.48
C VAL A 177 11.49 -5.97 9.45
N CYS A 178 11.70 -7.28 9.30
CA CYS A 178 12.54 -8.05 10.22
C CYS A 178 14.03 -7.67 10.08
N ASN A 179 14.53 -7.45 8.86
CA ASN A 179 15.87 -6.93 8.64
C ASN A 179 16.03 -5.52 9.25
N GLY A 180 15.02 -4.63 9.13
CA GLY A 180 15.06 -3.30 9.72
C GLY A 180 15.12 -3.32 11.24
N GLY A 181 14.38 -4.21 11.89
CA GLY A 181 14.48 -4.42 13.34
C GLY A 181 15.86 -4.89 13.77
N PHE A 182 16.42 -5.88 13.07
CA PHE A 182 17.79 -6.36 13.35
C PHE A 182 18.84 -5.27 13.14
N LEU A 183 18.81 -4.55 12.01
CA LEU A 183 19.78 -3.50 11.71
C LEU A 183 19.71 -2.36 12.72
N THR A 184 18.52 -1.92 13.11
CA THR A 184 18.37 -0.86 14.11
C THR A 184 18.98 -1.29 15.45
N ALA A 185 18.68 -2.49 15.92
CA ALA A 185 19.24 -3.04 17.16
C ALA A 185 20.77 -3.20 17.09
N ALA A 186 21.27 -3.74 15.97
CA ALA A 186 22.69 -3.97 15.78
C ALA A 186 23.50 -2.66 15.75
N PHE A 187 23.05 -1.67 14.97
CA PHE A 187 23.73 -0.37 14.90
C PHE A 187 23.63 0.43 16.21
N ALA A 188 22.54 0.26 16.97
CA ALA A 188 22.47 0.85 18.32
C ALA A 188 23.59 0.32 19.23
N LEU A 189 23.93 -0.97 19.12
CA LEU A 189 24.92 -1.66 19.95
C LEU A 189 26.27 -1.90 19.26
N GLN A 190 26.56 -1.25 18.12
CA GLN A 190 27.75 -1.59 17.30
C GLN A 190 29.10 -1.46 17.99
N ASP A 191 29.19 -0.61 19.04
CA ASP A 191 30.43 -0.44 19.82
C ASP A 191 30.59 -1.54 20.88
N GLU A 192 29.46 -2.06 21.41
CA GLU A 192 29.44 -3.10 22.44
C GLU A 192 29.38 -4.50 21.84
N GLU A 193 28.72 -4.65 20.66
CA GLU A 193 28.47 -5.94 20.00
C GLU A 193 28.91 -5.92 18.52
N PRO A 194 30.19 -5.62 18.21
CA PRO A 194 30.65 -5.45 16.83
C PRO A 194 30.53 -6.72 15.98
N GLU A 195 30.77 -7.91 16.53
CA GLU A 195 30.67 -9.18 15.81
C GLU A 195 29.21 -9.49 15.44
N MET A 196 28.26 -9.19 16.35
CA MET A 196 26.83 -9.34 16.08
C MET A 196 26.38 -8.34 15.02
N THR A 197 26.89 -7.13 15.06
CA THR A 197 26.59 -6.09 14.06
C THR A 197 27.07 -6.52 12.66
N GLU A 198 28.28 -7.04 12.55
CA GLU A 198 28.81 -7.56 11.28
C GLU A 198 27.95 -8.70 10.74
N LEU A 199 27.55 -9.66 11.61
CA LEU A 199 26.68 -10.78 11.25
C LEU A 199 25.33 -10.28 10.70
N VAL A 200 24.73 -9.30 11.37
CA VAL A 200 23.43 -8.73 10.97
C VAL A 200 23.52 -7.97 9.65
N VAL A 201 24.54 -7.13 9.47
CA VAL A 201 24.78 -6.39 8.23
C VAL A 201 24.96 -7.35 7.05
N GLU A 202 25.81 -8.36 7.20
CA GLU A 202 26.06 -9.35 6.15
C GLU A 202 24.80 -10.19 5.85
N GLY A 203 24.03 -10.54 6.88
CA GLY A 203 22.75 -11.23 6.75
C GLY A 203 21.71 -10.39 6.01
N ALA A 204 21.53 -9.14 6.38
CA ALA A 204 20.58 -8.21 5.77
C ALA A 204 20.94 -7.94 4.29
N ARG A 205 22.23 -7.71 3.99
CA ARG A 205 22.75 -7.52 2.64
C ARG A 205 22.39 -8.67 1.69
N LYS A 206 22.36 -9.91 2.18
CA LYS A 206 22.00 -11.10 1.40
C LYS A 206 20.49 -11.34 1.36
N SER A 207 19.77 -10.88 2.37
CA SER A 207 18.35 -11.15 2.55
C SER A 207 17.45 -10.14 1.83
N LEU A 208 17.69 -8.82 2.01
CA LEU A 208 16.87 -7.75 1.47
C LEU A 208 16.61 -7.83 -0.04
N PRO A 209 17.63 -8.16 -0.89
CA PRO A 209 17.41 -8.27 -2.33
C PRO A 209 16.31 -9.27 -2.74
N ARG A 210 16.02 -10.26 -1.90
CA ARG A 210 15.00 -11.28 -2.19
C ARG A 210 13.59 -10.71 -2.25
N ALA A 211 13.26 -9.79 -1.34
CA ALA A 211 11.98 -9.08 -1.36
C ALA A 211 12.02 -7.92 -2.35
N MET A 212 13.12 -7.18 -2.40
CA MET A 212 13.27 -6.00 -3.25
C MET A 212 13.20 -6.32 -4.74
N ALA A 213 13.55 -7.55 -5.16
CA ALA A 213 13.41 -8.00 -6.55
C ALA A 213 11.96 -7.91 -7.09
N HIS A 214 10.97 -7.87 -6.20
CA HIS A 214 9.56 -7.74 -6.60
C HIS A 214 9.12 -6.31 -6.92
N TYR A 215 9.99 -5.30 -6.75
CA TYR A 215 9.73 -3.94 -7.27
C TYR A 215 9.98 -3.83 -8.78
N ALA A 216 10.76 -4.74 -9.36
CA ALA A 216 11.09 -4.72 -10.78
C ALA A 216 9.86 -4.97 -11.65
N PRO A 217 9.74 -4.30 -12.83
CA PRO A 217 10.63 -3.24 -13.27
C PRO A 217 10.15 -1.83 -12.89
N ASP A 218 8.86 -1.64 -12.50
CA ASP A 218 8.21 -0.33 -12.44
C ASP A 218 7.71 0.06 -11.03
N GLY A 219 8.28 -0.54 -9.97
CA GLY A 219 8.04 -0.13 -8.58
C GLY A 219 6.73 -0.64 -7.96
N VAL A 220 6.01 -1.53 -8.64
CA VAL A 220 4.74 -2.07 -8.14
C VAL A 220 4.99 -3.12 -7.05
N TRP A 221 4.30 -2.97 -5.92
CA TRP A 221 4.36 -3.97 -4.85
C TRP A 221 3.15 -4.93 -4.92
N PRO A 222 3.36 -6.25 -5.07
CA PRO A 222 2.27 -7.18 -5.36
C PRO A 222 1.32 -7.46 -4.20
N GLU A 223 1.70 -7.15 -2.96
CA GLU A 223 0.86 -7.40 -1.77
C GLU A 223 -0.21 -6.34 -1.53
N SER A 224 -0.24 -5.25 -2.23
CA SER A 224 -1.11 -4.08 -2.15
C SER A 224 -0.41 -2.79 -1.66
N PRO A 225 -1.04 -1.61 -1.82
CA PRO A 225 -0.48 -0.34 -1.37
C PRO A 225 -0.16 -0.29 0.13
N THR A 226 -1.03 -0.86 0.97
CA THR A 226 -0.85 -0.86 2.43
C THR A 226 0.43 -1.59 2.84
N TYR A 227 0.70 -2.75 2.23
CA TYR A 227 1.92 -3.53 2.50
C TYR A 227 3.14 -2.94 1.84
N MET A 228 2.97 -2.29 0.67
CA MET A 228 4.02 -1.48 0.05
C MET A 228 4.51 -0.41 1.02
N GLY A 229 3.61 0.42 1.55
CA GLY A 229 3.97 1.46 2.52
C GLY A 229 4.68 0.91 3.76
N TYR A 230 4.33 -0.30 4.21
CA TYR A 230 4.99 -0.96 5.33
C TYR A 230 6.40 -1.48 4.94
N GLY A 231 6.50 -2.20 3.84
CA GLY A 231 7.78 -2.77 3.37
C GLY A 231 8.78 -1.69 2.97
N VAL A 232 8.37 -0.72 2.15
CA VAL A 232 9.26 0.38 1.69
C VAL A 232 9.73 1.25 2.85
N MET A 233 8.88 1.48 3.88
CA MET A 233 9.30 2.22 5.07
C MET A 233 10.52 1.55 5.74
N PHE A 234 10.49 0.23 5.90
CA PHE A 234 11.61 -0.50 6.48
C PHE A 234 12.79 -0.67 5.52
N ASN A 235 12.56 -0.75 4.20
CA ASN A 235 13.66 -0.68 3.23
C ASN A 235 14.38 0.67 3.30
N ALA A 236 13.63 1.77 3.28
CA ALA A 236 14.18 3.12 3.45
C ALA A 236 14.99 3.24 4.74
N LEU A 237 14.45 2.68 5.84
CA LEU A 237 15.14 2.64 7.12
C LEU A 237 16.44 1.83 7.05
N CYS A 238 16.43 0.64 6.45
CA CYS A 238 17.62 -0.20 6.29
C CYS A 238 18.72 0.52 5.49
N ILE A 239 18.35 1.09 4.34
CA ILE A 239 19.27 1.81 3.45
C ILE A 239 19.83 3.03 4.18
N ALA A 240 18.96 3.87 4.75
CA ALA A 240 19.39 5.07 5.46
C ALA A 240 20.32 4.77 6.65
N LEU A 241 20.06 3.72 7.42
CA LEU A 241 20.93 3.28 8.52
C LEU A 241 22.28 2.76 8.01
N MET A 242 22.29 1.96 6.94
CA MET A 242 23.54 1.44 6.36
C MET A 242 24.38 2.58 5.78
N GLU A 243 23.80 3.51 5.04
CA GLU A 243 24.50 4.69 4.52
C GLU A 243 25.07 5.55 5.63
N ASP A 244 24.27 5.81 6.67
CA ASP A 244 24.68 6.65 7.80
C ASP A 244 25.80 6.03 8.64
N GLN A 245 25.77 4.73 8.88
CA GLN A 245 26.72 4.03 9.72
C GLN A 245 27.93 3.46 8.97
N LEU A 246 27.77 3.07 7.70
CA LEU A 246 28.78 2.37 6.91
C LEU A 246 29.25 3.15 5.68
N GLY A 247 28.53 4.23 5.30
CA GLY A 247 28.78 5.00 4.08
C GLY A 247 28.40 4.24 2.80
N THR A 248 27.61 3.18 2.90
CA THR A 248 27.16 2.37 1.75
C THR A 248 25.91 1.58 2.12
N ASP A 249 24.98 1.46 1.18
CA ASP A 249 23.82 0.55 1.22
C ASP A 249 24.07 -0.77 0.49
N TYR A 250 25.32 -1.00 0.03
CA TYR A 250 25.72 -2.14 -0.79
C TYR A 250 24.92 -2.29 -2.10
N GLY A 251 24.41 -1.19 -2.65
CA GLY A 251 23.66 -1.16 -3.90
C GLY A 251 22.19 -1.54 -3.79
N LEU A 252 21.64 -1.58 -2.59
CA LEU A 252 20.21 -1.88 -2.37
C LEU A 252 19.31 -0.83 -3.01
N SER A 253 19.63 0.45 -2.89
CA SER A 253 18.85 1.53 -3.53
C SER A 253 18.88 1.46 -5.05
N GLY A 254 19.95 0.92 -5.64
CA GLY A 254 20.10 0.72 -7.08
C GLY A 254 19.37 -0.52 -7.65
N MET A 255 18.62 -1.26 -6.84
CA MET A 255 17.85 -2.40 -7.36
C MET A 255 16.72 -1.92 -8.28
N GLU A 256 16.54 -2.67 -9.38
CA GLU A 256 15.57 -2.34 -10.43
C GLU A 256 14.17 -2.11 -9.88
N GLY A 257 13.56 -0.99 -10.27
CA GLY A 257 12.20 -0.59 -9.89
C GLY A 257 12.09 0.02 -8.50
N PHE A 258 13.11 -0.05 -7.63
CA PHE A 258 12.98 0.51 -6.28
C PHE A 258 12.89 2.03 -6.31
N ASP A 259 13.61 2.70 -7.19
CA ASP A 259 13.54 4.14 -7.45
C ASP A 259 12.16 4.61 -7.95
N LYS A 260 11.38 3.71 -8.56
CA LYS A 260 10.05 4.02 -9.11
C LYS A 260 8.91 3.93 -8.09
N ASN A 261 9.21 3.65 -6.83
CA ASN A 261 8.18 3.62 -5.78
C ASN A 261 7.55 5.00 -5.52
N SER A 262 8.25 6.10 -5.73
CA SER A 262 7.68 7.46 -5.65
C SER A 262 6.63 7.69 -6.74
N GLU A 263 6.89 7.25 -7.97
CA GLU A 263 5.95 7.27 -9.08
C GLU A 263 4.72 6.40 -8.77
N TYR A 264 4.91 5.17 -8.27
CA TYR A 264 3.80 4.34 -7.81
C TYR A 264 2.94 5.06 -6.78
N LEU A 265 3.56 5.73 -5.77
CA LEU A 265 2.84 6.52 -4.77
C LEU A 265 2.15 7.75 -5.36
N ALA A 266 2.60 8.30 -6.48
CA ALA A 266 1.91 9.37 -7.18
C ALA A 266 0.60 8.87 -7.78
N TYR A 267 0.61 7.77 -8.52
CA TYR A 267 -0.51 7.31 -9.35
C TYR A 267 -1.56 6.49 -8.61
N ILE A 268 -1.21 5.81 -7.50
CA ILE A 268 -2.10 4.87 -6.81
C ILE A 268 -3.35 5.53 -6.18
N PHE A 269 -3.37 6.86 -6.04
CA PHE A 269 -4.47 7.60 -5.44
C PHE A 269 -5.31 8.31 -6.50
N GLY A 270 -6.63 8.14 -6.38
CA GLY A 270 -7.60 8.92 -7.16
C GLY A 270 -7.85 10.33 -6.58
N PRO A 271 -8.69 11.13 -7.24
CA PRO A 271 -9.06 12.49 -6.81
C PRO A 271 -9.68 12.55 -5.41
N THR A 272 -10.41 11.51 -4.99
CA THR A 272 -10.97 11.42 -3.63
C THR A 272 -9.89 11.28 -2.54
N GLY A 273 -8.62 11.13 -2.93
CA GLY A 273 -7.51 10.90 -2.00
C GLY A 273 -7.46 9.48 -1.43
N VAL A 274 -8.16 8.52 -2.03
CA VAL A 274 -8.16 7.11 -1.62
C VAL A 274 -7.41 6.26 -2.63
N ALA A 275 -6.57 5.33 -2.16
CA ALA A 275 -5.79 4.45 -3.02
C ALA A 275 -6.67 3.44 -3.77
N PHE A 276 -6.19 3.00 -4.94
CA PHE A 276 -6.64 1.74 -5.52
C PHE A 276 -6.20 0.60 -4.61
N THR A 277 -7.16 0.03 -3.91
CA THR A 277 -6.95 -1.13 -3.05
C THR A 277 -7.13 -2.39 -3.88
N TYR A 278 -6.17 -3.29 -3.84
CA TYR A 278 -6.22 -4.65 -4.40
C TYR A 278 -5.69 -5.65 -3.39
N GLY A 279 -6.06 -6.92 -3.52
CA GLY A 279 -5.65 -7.94 -2.56
C GLY A 279 -6.09 -7.63 -1.12
N ASP A 280 -5.31 -8.08 -0.14
CA ASP A 280 -5.56 -7.81 1.29
C ASP A 280 -5.29 -6.36 1.71
N GLY A 281 -5.23 -5.41 0.78
CA GLY A 281 -5.10 -4.00 1.09
C GLY A 281 -6.25 -3.50 1.95
N GLY A 282 -5.92 -2.61 2.88
CA GLY A 282 -6.91 -1.77 3.55
C GLY A 282 -7.08 -0.45 2.80
N PRO A 283 -8.13 0.31 3.09
CA PRO A 283 -8.29 1.64 2.52
C PRO A 283 -7.14 2.53 2.98
N ALA A 284 -6.25 2.89 2.04
CA ALA A 284 -5.13 3.79 2.27
C ALA A 284 -5.48 5.18 1.72
N LYS A 285 -5.07 6.22 2.44
CA LYS A 285 -5.37 7.61 2.09
C LYS A 285 -4.09 8.32 1.62
N ALA A 286 -4.23 9.22 0.67
CA ALA A 286 -3.12 10.02 0.15
C ALA A 286 -2.43 10.82 1.27
N SER A 287 -3.21 11.33 2.24
CA SER A 287 -2.69 11.99 3.45
C SER A 287 -1.84 11.08 4.35
N GLU A 288 -2.10 9.76 4.34
CA GLU A 288 -1.38 8.79 5.18
C GLU A 288 -0.14 8.21 4.49
N MET A 289 -0.15 8.11 3.15
CA MET A 289 0.92 7.50 2.36
C MET A 289 1.59 8.47 1.39
N GLY A 290 0.82 9.22 0.62
CA GLY A 290 1.33 10.08 -0.46
C GLY A 290 2.07 11.32 0.04
N GLY A 291 1.67 11.87 1.20
CA GLY A 291 2.36 12.96 1.92
C GLY A 291 3.20 12.46 3.09
N SER A 292 3.67 11.22 3.05
CA SER A 292 4.33 10.57 4.19
C SER A 292 5.86 10.66 4.13
N LYS A 293 6.51 10.32 5.26
CA LYS A 293 7.97 10.16 5.36
C LYS A 293 8.57 9.21 4.33
N VAL A 294 7.82 8.18 3.86
CA VAL A 294 8.29 7.25 2.81
C VAL A 294 8.41 7.99 1.49
N ALA A 295 7.38 8.73 1.09
CA ALA A 295 7.41 9.55 -0.13
C ALA A 295 8.52 10.60 -0.04
N ALA A 296 8.63 11.29 1.10
CA ALA A 296 9.70 12.27 1.34
C ALA A 296 11.09 11.67 1.17
N TRP A 297 11.32 10.48 1.78
CA TRP A 297 12.61 9.79 1.67
C TRP A 297 12.93 9.37 0.23
N LEU A 298 11.98 8.76 -0.47
CA LEU A 298 12.16 8.32 -1.86
C LEU A 298 12.49 9.49 -2.77
N ILE A 299 11.69 10.55 -2.73
CA ILE A 299 11.90 11.75 -3.54
C ILE A 299 13.28 12.36 -3.28
N LYS A 300 13.64 12.55 -2.00
CA LYS A 300 14.92 13.11 -1.59
C LYS A 300 16.10 12.23 -1.97
N HIS A 301 16.00 10.92 -1.71
CA HIS A 301 17.08 9.96 -1.93
C HIS A 301 17.41 9.79 -3.41
N PHE A 302 16.39 9.76 -4.27
CA PHE A 302 16.54 9.58 -5.72
C PHE A 302 16.60 10.90 -6.51
N GLY A 303 16.45 12.06 -5.85
CA GLY A 303 16.48 13.37 -6.52
C GLY A 303 15.34 13.57 -7.52
N GLN A 304 14.13 13.11 -7.19
CA GLN A 304 12.95 13.12 -8.05
C GLN A 304 12.10 14.37 -7.80
N ASP A 305 12.65 15.51 -8.13
CA ASP A 305 12.08 16.83 -7.81
C ASP A 305 10.71 17.06 -8.45
N GLU A 306 10.39 16.36 -9.56
CA GLU A 306 9.09 16.40 -10.24
C GLU A 306 7.91 15.97 -9.36
N TYR A 307 8.14 15.15 -8.32
CA TYR A 307 7.09 14.72 -7.38
C TYR A 307 6.98 15.63 -6.14
N ILE A 308 7.88 16.58 -5.93
CA ILE A 308 7.86 17.48 -4.76
C ILE A 308 6.52 18.26 -4.67
N PRO A 309 5.97 18.87 -5.74
CA PRO A 309 4.72 19.61 -5.65
C PRO A 309 3.55 18.73 -5.18
N LEU A 310 3.38 17.56 -5.78
CA LEU A 310 2.32 16.61 -5.41
C LEU A 310 2.48 16.12 -3.96
N PHE A 311 3.71 15.81 -3.56
CA PHE A 311 4.02 15.42 -2.19
C PHE A 311 3.66 16.55 -1.20
N ARG A 312 4.07 17.79 -1.47
CA ARG A 312 3.81 18.94 -0.59
C ARG A 312 2.33 19.26 -0.51
N GLN A 313 1.60 19.20 -1.62
CA GLN A 313 0.15 19.37 -1.65
C GLN A 313 -0.54 18.33 -0.76
N ARG A 314 -0.21 17.04 -0.91
CA ARG A 314 -0.78 15.96 -0.10
C ARG A 314 -0.45 16.10 1.40
N LEU A 315 0.75 16.56 1.71
CA LEU A 315 1.15 16.87 3.10
C LEU A 315 0.37 18.05 3.67
N ALA A 316 0.19 19.12 2.89
CA ALA A 316 -0.64 20.27 3.27
C ALA A 316 -2.09 19.86 3.50
N ASP A 317 -2.67 19.09 2.58
CA ASP A 317 -4.04 18.59 2.69
C ASP A 317 -4.22 17.71 3.95
N ALA A 318 -3.22 16.88 4.28
CA ALA A 318 -3.23 16.07 5.49
C ALA A 318 -3.24 16.89 6.78
N GLN A 319 -2.60 18.06 6.77
CA GLN A 319 -2.46 18.94 7.93
C GLN A 319 -3.61 19.95 8.07
N GLU A 320 -4.21 20.39 6.95
CA GLU A 320 -5.12 21.53 6.91
C GLU A 320 -6.57 21.16 6.64
N LYS A 321 -6.81 20.08 5.90
CA LYS A 321 -8.15 19.71 5.45
C LYS A 321 -8.69 18.53 6.25
N PRO A 322 -9.88 18.65 6.86
CA PRO A 322 -10.56 17.48 7.36
C PRO A 322 -10.89 16.55 6.19
N LEU A 323 -10.80 15.24 6.44
CA LEU A 323 -11.25 14.27 5.46
C LEU A 323 -12.71 14.52 5.10
N SER A 324 -13.02 14.55 3.81
CA SER A 324 -14.37 14.76 3.26
C SER A 324 -14.77 13.62 2.34
N GLY A 325 -16.03 13.57 1.93
CA GLY A 325 -16.55 12.60 1.00
C GLY A 325 -16.24 11.15 1.40
N TYR A 326 -15.90 10.33 0.43
CA TYR A 326 -15.59 8.92 0.64
C TYR A 326 -14.44 8.68 1.63
N ALA A 327 -13.36 9.49 1.57
CA ALA A 327 -12.24 9.38 2.50
C ALA A 327 -12.63 9.53 3.98
N ALA A 328 -13.66 10.33 4.28
CA ALA A 328 -14.17 10.54 5.64
C ALA A 328 -14.92 9.31 6.17
N THR A 329 -15.49 8.49 5.31
CA THR A 329 -16.22 7.26 5.68
C THR A 329 -15.30 6.10 6.06
N LEU A 330 -14.04 6.17 5.67
CA LEU A 330 -13.06 5.12 5.90
C LEU A 330 -12.56 5.14 7.36
N PRO A 331 -12.19 3.98 7.93
CA PRO A 331 -11.62 3.91 9.26
C PRO A 331 -10.44 4.88 9.42
N LYS A 332 -10.35 5.53 10.56
CA LYS A 332 -9.15 6.31 10.89
C LYS A 332 -7.96 5.36 11.02
N GLY A 333 -6.85 5.69 10.36
CA GLY A 333 -5.57 5.02 10.55
C GLY A 333 -5.10 5.12 12.00
N GLY A 334 -4.24 4.22 12.43
CA GLY A 334 -3.52 4.39 13.69
C GLY A 334 -2.54 5.56 13.62
N ALA A 335 -2.09 6.07 14.78
CA ALA A 335 -1.05 7.09 14.81
C ALA A 335 0.19 6.64 14.01
N ASP A 336 0.73 7.53 13.20
CA ASP A 336 1.93 7.23 12.39
C ASP A 336 3.16 7.15 13.31
N ARG A 337 3.59 5.93 13.58
CA ARG A 337 4.72 5.66 14.47
C ARG A 337 6.07 6.17 13.98
N PHE A 338 6.19 6.47 12.69
CA PHE A 338 7.39 7.02 12.07
C PHE A 338 7.25 8.52 11.72
N ALA A 339 6.22 9.19 12.21
CA ALA A 339 5.98 10.62 11.90
C ALA A 339 7.18 11.52 12.24
N ALA A 340 7.94 11.17 13.26
CA ALA A 340 9.17 11.88 13.67
C ALA A 340 10.31 11.82 12.62
N LEU A 341 10.26 10.88 11.66
CA LEU A 341 11.27 10.78 10.60
C LEU A 341 10.98 11.73 9.43
N LEU A 342 9.75 12.25 9.29
CA LEU A 342 9.39 13.13 8.18
C LEU A 342 10.27 14.40 8.14
N PRO A 343 10.48 15.14 9.23
CA PRO A 343 11.36 16.32 9.20
C PRO A 343 12.82 16.02 8.81
N LEU A 344 13.32 14.81 9.12
CA LEU A 344 14.66 14.34 8.74
C LEU A 344 14.78 14.10 7.22
N TRP A 345 13.70 13.67 6.61
CA TRP A 345 13.63 13.23 5.21
C TRP A 345 12.97 14.23 4.27
N MET A 346 12.54 15.38 4.79
CA MET A 346 11.91 16.41 3.98
C MET A 346 12.81 16.78 2.79
N PRO A 347 12.32 16.68 1.54
CA PRO A 347 13.09 17.12 0.38
C PRO A 347 13.25 18.64 0.41
N ALA A 348 14.44 19.13 0.00
CA ALA A 348 14.66 20.55 -0.19
C ALA A 348 13.81 21.04 -1.37
N GLY A 349 13.08 22.13 -1.20
CA GLY A 349 12.30 22.78 -2.25
C GLY A 349 11.76 24.06 -1.69
N GLU A 350 12.06 25.18 -2.34
CA GLU A 350 11.29 26.39 -2.14
C GLU A 350 9.86 26.08 -2.60
N GLY A 351 8.86 26.45 -1.81
CA GLY A 351 7.48 26.35 -2.22
C GLY A 351 7.25 27.21 -3.46
N SER A 352 7.50 26.66 -4.62
CA SER A 352 6.78 27.09 -5.78
C SER A 352 5.33 26.75 -5.48
N ASP A 353 4.48 27.74 -5.37
CA ASP A 353 3.04 27.59 -5.43
C ASP A 353 2.78 26.72 -6.65
N GLY A 354 2.55 25.41 -6.44
CA GLY A 354 2.70 24.35 -7.46
C GLY A 354 1.77 24.42 -8.66
N GLU A 355 1.35 25.63 -9.04
CA GLU A 355 0.59 25.89 -10.24
C GLU A 355 1.41 25.47 -11.48
N GLY A 356 0.90 24.50 -12.22
CA GLY A 356 1.42 24.07 -13.52
C GLY A 356 2.48 22.96 -13.50
N VAL A 357 3.02 22.52 -12.35
CA VAL A 357 4.04 21.44 -12.32
C VAL A 357 3.38 20.06 -12.41
N LEU A 358 2.18 19.88 -11.86
CA LEU A 358 1.45 18.62 -11.97
C LEU A 358 1.01 18.32 -13.42
N GLU A 359 0.84 19.35 -14.24
CA GLU A 359 0.54 19.22 -15.68
C GLU A 359 1.67 18.53 -16.46
N THR A 360 2.87 18.45 -15.91
CA THR A 360 4.01 17.79 -16.57
C THR A 360 4.03 16.27 -16.35
N LEU A 361 3.29 15.76 -15.33
CA LEU A 361 3.20 14.33 -15.10
C LEU A 361 2.23 13.69 -16.12
N PRO A 362 2.59 12.55 -16.73
CA PRO A 362 1.67 11.82 -17.60
C PRO A 362 0.32 11.57 -16.90
N LEU A 363 -0.78 11.72 -17.64
CA LEU A 363 -2.12 11.42 -17.10
C LEU A 363 -2.34 9.90 -16.99
N ASN A 364 -1.79 9.16 -17.94
CA ASN A 364 -2.04 7.74 -18.11
C ASN A 364 -0.73 6.96 -18.04
N VAL A 365 -0.71 5.85 -17.31
CA VAL A 365 0.49 5.01 -17.18
C VAL A 365 0.12 3.53 -17.02
N HIS A 366 0.94 2.67 -17.59
CA HIS A 366 0.98 1.25 -17.31
C HIS A 366 2.22 0.93 -16.47
N LYS A 367 2.03 0.31 -15.33
CA LYS A 367 3.09 -0.12 -14.41
C LYS A 367 3.20 -1.62 -14.42
N ARG A 368 4.33 -2.12 -14.89
CA ARG A 368 4.63 -3.55 -14.97
C ARG A 368 5.19 -4.06 -13.65
N GLY A 369 5.00 -5.34 -13.38
CA GLY A 369 5.49 -6.01 -12.20
C GLY A 369 4.85 -7.38 -12.01
N VAL A 370 4.99 -7.97 -10.84
CA VAL A 370 4.25 -9.19 -10.45
C VAL A 370 2.74 -8.91 -10.45
N ALA A 371 2.31 -7.79 -9.88
CA ALA A 371 1.03 -7.19 -10.19
C ALA A 371 1.30 -6.10 -11.24
N GLU A 372 0.51 -6.08 -12.30
CA GLU A 372 0.51 -5.00 -13.28
C GLU A 372 -0.64 -4.06 -12.99
N LEU A 373 -0.41 -2.75 -13.12
CA LEU A 373 -1.42 -1.74 -12.83
C LEU A 373 -1.52 -0.75 -13.98
N VAL A 374 -2.74 -0.45 -14.37
CA VAL A 374 -3.05 0.61 -15.32
C VAL A 374 -3.73 1.74 -14.58
N PHE A 375 -3.31 2.97 -14.82
CA PHE A 375 -3.92 4.18 -14.27
C PHE A 375 -4.26 5.12 -15.42
N LEU A 376 -5.51 5.55 -15.48
CA LEU A 376 -6.04 6.49 -16.45
C LEU A 376 -6.66 7.66 -15.70
N ARG A 377 -6.40 8.91 -16.15
CA ARG A 377 -6.91 10.07 -15.46
C ARG A 377 -7.16 11.24 -16.42
N SER A 378 -8.21 12.00 -16.16
CA SER A 378 -8.53 13.19 -16.98
C SER A 378 -7.77 14.45 -16.55
N SER A 379 -7.38 14.54 -15.25
CA SER A 379 -6.65 15.68 -14.71
C SER A 379 -5.93 15.30 -13.42
N TRP A 380 -4.81 15.98 -13.11
CA TRP A 380 -4.14 15.92 -11.81
C TRP A 380 -4.71 16.92 -10.79
N GLU A 381 -5.24 18.04 -11.26
CA GLU A 381 -5.62 19.18 -10.40
C GLU A 381 -7.12 19.28 -10.12
N ASP A 382 -7.94 18.72 -11.02
CA ASP A 382 -9.39 18.74 -10.88
C ASP A 382 -9.84 17.69 -9.82
N PRO A 383 -10.47 18.11 -8.71
CA PRO A 383 -11.02 17.20 -7.72
C PRO A 383 -12.17 16.33 -8.24
N ASP A 384 -12.81 16.75 -9.33
CA ASP A 384 -13.91 16.04 -9.98
C ASP A 384 -13.45 15.17 -11.16
N ALA A 385 -12.12 15.10 -11.39
CA ALA A 385 -11.53 14.34 -12.50
C ALA A 385 -12.00 12.88 -12.53
N VAL A 386 -12.13 12.35 -13.74
CA VAL A 386 -12.27 10.90 -13.95
C VAL A 386 -10.94 10.24 -13.68
N TRP A 387 -10.94 9.22 -12.87
CA TRP A 387 -9.80 8.36 -12.59
C TRP A 387 -10.22 6.91 -12.58
N VAL A 388 -9.44 6.08 -13.27
CA VAL A 388 -9.62 4.64 -13.35
C VAL A 388 -8.31 3.96 -13.04
N ALA A 389 -8.37 2.90 -12.23
CA ALA A 389 -7.23 2.02 -12.02
C ALA A 389 -7.66 0.57 -12.21
N MET A 390 -6.86 -0.21 -12.94
CA MET A 390 -7.13 -1.64 -13.19
C MET A 390 -5.93 -2.49 -12.78
N LYS A 391 -6.21 -3.67 -12.21
CA LYS A 391 -5.20 -4.67 -11.87
C LYS A 391 -5.14 -5.79 -12.91
N ALA A 392 -3.93 -6.10 -13.30
CA ALA A 392 -3.51 -7.23 -14.12
C ALA A 392 -2.35 -8.00 -13.43
N GLY A 393 -1.60 -8.82 -14.17
CA GLY A 393 -0.45 -9.55 -13.65
C GLY A 393 -0.81 -10.90 -13.04
N LEU A 394 -0.40 -11.21 -11.80
CA LEU A 394 -0.48 -12.53 -11.17
C LEU A 394 -1.46 -12.58 -9.99
N ASN A 395 -2.24 -13.67 -9.89
CA ASN A 395 -3.07 -14.01 -8.71
C ASN A 395 -2.27 -14.64 -7.55
N GLY A 396 -1.20 -15.35 -7.81
CA GLY A 396 -0.55 -16.30 -6.89
C GLY A 396 0.38 -15.71 -5.84
N PHE A 397 0.38 -14.40 -5.55
CA PHE A 397 1.30 -13.79 -4.60
C PHE A 397 0.75 -13.77 -3.14
N ALA A 398 1.62 -13.41 -2.18
CA ALA A 398 1.19 -13.19 -0.80
C ALA A 398 0.11 -12.08 -0.76
N HIS A 399 -0.89 -12.24 0.10
CA HIS A 399 -2.00 -11.28 0.23
C HIS A 399 -2.86 -11.07 -1.04
N ALA A 400 -2.62 -11.80 -2.14
CA ALA A 400 -3.42 -11.65 -3.35
C ALA A 400 -4.86 -12.14 -3.16
N HIS A 401 -5.77 -11.54 -3.93
CA HIS A 401 -7.12 -12.03 -4.21
C HIS A 401 -7.19 -12.60 -5.63
N LEU A 402 -8.31 -13.21 -5.98
CA LEU A 402 -8.63 -13.56 -7.35
C LEU A 402 -9.32 -12.34 -8.01
N ASP A 403 -8.52 -11.34 -8.36
CA ASP A 403 -8.97 -9.99 -8.71
C ASP A 403 -8.35 -9.46 -10.02
N LEU A 404 -7.89 -10.36 -10.90
CA LEU A 404 -7.37 -9.99 -12.22
C LEU A 404 -8.48 -9.37 -13.08
N GLY A 405 -8.14 -8.27 -13.77
CA GLY A 405 -9.09 -7.47 -14.53
C GLY A 405 -10.01 -6.58 -13.69
N SER A 406 -9.88 -6.59 -12.35
CA SER A 406 -10.66 -5.71 -11.49
C SER A 406 -10.19 -4.26 -11.61
N PHE A 407 -11.16 -3.33 -11.56
CA PHE A 407 -10.91 -1.91 -11.64
C PHE A 407 -11.61 -1.14 -10.52
N VAL A 408 -11.17 0.08 -10.27
CA VAL A 408 -11.89 1.10 -9.51
C VAL A 408 -12.09 2.34 -10.36
N MET A 409 -13.12 3.13 -10.07
CA MET A 409 -13.43 4.36 -10.80
C MET A 409 -13.84 5.47 -9.84
N GLU A 410 -13.30 6.65 -10.06
CA GLU A 410 -13.72 7.90 -9.42
C GLU A 410 -14.10 8.93 -10.48
N ALA A 411 -15.07 9.75 -10.20
CA ALA A 411 -15.47 10.94 -10.96
C ALA A 411 -16.39 11.79 -10.11
N ASP A 412 -16.48 13.09 -10.39
CA ASP A 412 -17.35 14.04 -9.69
C ASP A 412 -17.16 13.98 -8.15
N GLY A 413 -15.91 13.79 -7.71
CA GLY A 413 -15.53 13.73 -6.30
C GLY A 413 -15.99 12.50 -5.52
N VAL A 414 -16.54 11.46 -6.18
CA VAL A 414 -17.01 10.21 -5.54
C VAL A 414 -16.39 8.96 -6.16
N ARG A 415 -16.32 7.87 -5.38
CA ARG A 415 -15.86 6.56 -5.86
C ARG A 415 -17.05 5.71 -6.28
N TRP A 416 -17.18 5.47 -7.58
CA TRP A 416 -18.29 4.73 -8.20
C TRP A 416 -18.10 3.22 -8.17
N ALA A 417 -16.90 2.76 -8.55
CA ALA A 417 -16.50 1.36 -8.49
C ALA A 417 -15.52 1.17 -7.34
N GLU A 418 -15.84 0.28 -6.38
CA GLU A 418 -15.10 0.09 -5.13
C GLU A 418 -14.43 -1.29 -5.09
N ASP A 419 -13.26 -1.38 -4.46
CA ASP A 419 -12.68 -2.64 -4.01
C ASP A 419 -12.89 -2.80 -2.51
N LEU A 420 -13.36 -3.98 -2.07
CA LEU A 420 -13.74 -4.22 -0.68
C LEU A 420 -12.54 -4.50 0.24
N GLY A 421 -11.35 -4.75 -0.33
CA GLY A 421 -10.12 -5.06 0.39
C GLY A 421 -10.18 -6.34 1.22
N SER A 422 -9.32 -6.45 2.22
CA SER A 422 -9.10 -7.67 3.01
C SER A 422 -10.36 -8.22 3.69
N GLY A 423 -10.40 -9.53 3.86
CA GLY A 423 -11.31 -10.21 4.78
C GLY A 423 -10.82 -10.15 6.24
N LYS A 424 -11.53 -10.84 7.14
CA LYS A 424 -11.10 -11.00 8.52
C LYS A 424 -10.00 -12.06 8.61
N TYR A 425 -8.79 -11.67 8.99
CA TYR A 425 -7.63 -12.57 9.12
C TYR A 425 -7.82 -13.71 10.12
N SER A 426 -8.81 -13.60 11.02
CA SER A 426 -9.18 -14.63 11.97
C SER A 426 -10.06 -15.74 11.40
N LEU A 427 -10.47 -15.65 10.14
CA LEU A 427 -11.26 -16.69 9.49
C LEU A 427 -10.44 -17.99 9.37
N PRO A 428 -11.03 -19.15 9.63
CA PRO A 428 -10.33 -20.43 9.51
C PRO A 428 -9.76 -20.62 8.11
N GLY A 429 -8.49 -21.01 7.99
CA GLY A 429 -7.84 -21.26 6.70
C GLY A 429 -7.65 -20.02 5.81
N TYR A 430 -7.75 -18.81 6.35
CA TYR A 430 -7.55 -17.56 5.59
C TYR A 430 -6.21 -17.52 4.84
N TRP A 431 -5.19 -18.15 5.39
CA TRP A 431 -3.83 -18.19 4.83
C TRP A 431 -3.55 -19.44 3.98
N ARG A 432 -4.57 -20.28 3.74
CA ARG A 432 -4.45 -21.47 2.88
C ARG A 432 -4.73 -21.07 1.44
N ARG A 433 -3.66 -20.67 0.74
CA ARG A 433 -3.66 -20.09 -0.62
C ARG A 433 -3.34 -21.10 -1.72
N GLU A 434 -2.99 -22.33 -1.37
CA GLU A 434 -2.81 -23.41 -2.32
C GLU A 434 -4.08 -23.61 -3.17
N PRO A 435 -3.99 -24.15 -4.39
CA PRO A 435 -5.15 -24.45 -5.21
C PRO A 435 -6.20 -25.27 -4.43
N GLY A 436 -7.46 -24.81 -4.45
CA GLY A 436 -8.53 -25.38 -3.63
C GLY A 436 -8.43 -25.08 -2.13
N GLY A 437 -7.53 -24.22 -1.71
CA GLY A 437 -7.38 -23.78 -0.32
C GLY A 437 -8.60 -23.01 0.20
N GLN A 438 -8.79 -23.04 1.53
CA GLN A 438 -10.00 -22.47 2.15
C GLN A 438 -10.11 -20.94 1.97
N ARG A 439 -9.02 -20.21 1.72
CA ARG A 439 -9.04 -18.79 1.39
C ARG A 439 -10.04 -18.49 0.27
N TRP A 440 -10.05 -19.28 -0.75
CA TRP A 440 -10.86 -19.11 -1.96
C TRP A 440 -12.34 -19.44 -1.80
N SER A 441 -12.76 -19.80 -0.59
CA SER A 441 -14.18 -19.93 -0.23
C SER A 441 -14.78 -18.66 0.39
N TYR A 442 -13.97 -17.63 0.64
CA TYR A 442 -14.41 -16.37 1.24
C TYR A 442 -14.74 -15.34 0.15
N PHE A 443 -15.85 -14.63 0.35
CA PHE A 443 -16.42 -13.74 -0.66
C PHE A 443 -15.42 -12.69 -1.17
N ARG A 444 -14.76 -11.94 -0.27
CA ARG A 444 -13.81 -10.90 -0.66
C ARG A 444 -12.52 -11.41 -1.32
N MET A 445 -12.29 -12.72 -1.29
CA MET A 445 -11.06 -13.32 -1.84
C MET A 445 -11.21 -13.76 -3.30
N THR A 446 -12.42 -13.66 -3.86
CA THR A 446 -12.73 -14.16 -5.20
C THR A 446 -13.26 -13.07 -6.12
N ASN A 447 -13.14 -13.28 -7.42
CA ASN A 447 -13.68 -12.40 -8.46
C ASN A 447 -15.18 -12.10 -8.33
N LEU A 448 -15.92 -12.85 -7.53
CA LEU A 448 -17.35 -12.60 -7.27
C LEU A 448 -17.59 -11.31 -6.46
N SER A 449 -16.56 -10.78 -5.81
CA SER A 449 -16.60 -9.51 -5.06
C SER A 449 -15.69 -8.44 -5.65
N HIS A 450 -15.24 -8.62 -6.88
CA HIS A 450 -14.36 -7.68 -7.58
C HIS A 450 -15.01 -7.19 -8.88
N ASN A 451 -14.52 -6.07 -9.40
CA ASN A 451 -15.08 -5.39 -10.58
C ASN A 451 -14.52 -6.02 -11.86
N THR A 452 -14.92 -7.23 -12.15
CA THR A 452 -14.43 -8.04 -13.27
C THR A 452 -15.53 -8.90 -13.88
N ALA A 453 -15.26 -9.58 -14.98
CA ALA A 453 -16.19 -10.50 -15.63
C ALA A 453 -15.72 -11.95 -15.50
N GLY A 454 -16.67 -12.88 -15.56
CA GLY A 454 -16.39 -14.32 -15.52
C GLY A 454 -17.60 -15.19 -15.86
N PRO A 455 -17.42 -16.50 -16.08
CA PRO A 455 -18.50 -17.41 -16.43
C PRO A 455 -19.34 -17.78 -15.19
N GLY A 456 -20.50 -17.16 -15.04
CA GLY A 456 -21.41 -17.39 -13.92
C GLY A 456 -20.77 -17.09 -12.56
N GLU A 457 -20.72 -18.10 -11.69
CA GLU A 457 -20.09 -18.05 -10.36
C GLU A 457 -18.69 -18.73 -10.33
N GLU A 458 -18.09 -18.97 -11.48
CA GLU A 458 -16.77 -19.57 -11.55
C GLU A 458 -15.72 -18.61 -11.00
N ILE A 459 -14.82 -19.13 -10.15
CA ILE A 459 -13.74 -18.33 -9.60
C ILE A 459 -12.51 -18.39 -10.51
N GLN A 460 -11.75 -17.34 -10.53
CA GLN A 460 -10.48 -17.27 -11.26
C GLN A 460 -9.51 -18.34 -10.75
N LYS A 461 -8.66 -18.85 -11.64
CA LYS A 461 -7.59 -19.78 -11.27
C LYS A 461 -6.59 -19.08 -10.33
N GLU A 462 -6.20 -19.76 -9.26
CA GLU A 462 -5.48 -19.17 -8.12
C GLU A 462 -4.04 -18.74 -8.44
N ASP A 463 -3.44 -19.33 -9.46
CA ASP A 463 -2.08 -19.04 -9.94
C ASP A 463 -2.06 -18.51 -11.39
N ALA A 464 -3.20 -17.99 -11.87
CA ALA A 464 -3.31 -17.44 -13.21
C ALA A 464 -2.51 -16.16 -13.37
N THR A 465 -2.09 -15.92 -14.62
CA THR A 465 -1.56 -14.64 -15.08
C THR A 465 -2.54 -13.98 -16.07
N ALA A 466 -2.59 -12.65 -16.03
CA ALA A 466 -3.32 -11.84 -17.00
C ALA A 466 -2.47 -10.62 -17.36
N PRO A 467 -1.60 -10.70 -18.36
CA PRO A 467 -0.73 -9.60 -18.75
C PRO A 467 -1.49 -8.50 -19.47
N VAL A 468 -1.07 -7.26 -19.29
CA VAL A 468 -1.44 -6.15 -20.18
C VAL A 468 -0.71 -6.36 -21.50
N ILE A 469 -1.47 -6.61 -22.57
CA ILE A 469 -0.92 -6.86 -23.91
C ILE A 469 -0.84 -5.60 -24.78
N HIS A 470 -1.70 -4.61 -24.52
CA HIS A 470 -1.67 -3.30 -25.18
C HIS A 470 -1.97 -2.20 -24.16
N PHE A 471 -1.27 -1.08 -24.29
CA PHE A 471 -1.53 0.16 -23.57
C PHE A 471 -1.51 1.32 -24.57
N PHE A 472 -2.53 2.18 -24.50
CA PHE A 472 -2.75 3.30 -25.39
C PHE A 472 -2.80 4.60 -24.59
N ASP A 473 -2.16 5.64 -25.10
CA ASP A 473 -2.19 6.99 -24.54
C ASP A 473 -2.14 8.00 -25.68
N ALA A 474 -3.32 8.32 -26.22
CA ALA A 474 -3.50 9.25 -27.32
C ALA A 474 -4.56 10.31 -26.99
N PRO A 475 -4.56 11.48 -27.66
CA PRO A 475 -5.60 12.48 -27.45
C PRO A 475 -7.00 11.91 -27.73
N GLY A 476 -7.85 11.99 -26.69
CA GLY A 476 -9.23 11.47 -26.76
C GLY A 476 -9.37 9.98 -26.47
N PHE A 477 -8.27 9.21 -26.39
CA PHE A 477 -8.34 7.79 -26.08
C PHE A 477 -7.13 7.32 -25.27
N ALA A 478 -7.36 6.93 -24.03
CA ALA A 478 -6.36 6.25 -23.20
C ALA A 478 -6.93 4.93 -22.69
N GLY A 479 -6.19 3.83 -22.81
CA GLY A 479 -6.73 2.53 -22.42
C GLY A 479 -5.71 1.42 -22.37
N ALA A 480 -6.17 0.25 -21.95
CA ALA A 480 -5.36 -0.96 -21.92
C ALA A 480 -6.20 -2.20 -22.24
N VAL A 481 -5.55 -3.18 -22.85
CA VAL A 481 -6.10 -4.52 -23.09
C VAL A 481 -5.31 -5.56 -22.32
N VAL A 482 -6.02 -6.41 -21.59
CA VAL A 482 -5.49 -7.49 -20.76
C VAL A 482 -5.91 -8.84 -21.36
N ASP A 483 -4.97 -9.77 -21.49
CA ASP A 483 -5.27 -11.16 -21.84
C ASP A 483 -5.67 -11.95 -20.59
N MET A 484 -6.94 -12.31 -20.51
CA MET A 484 -7.55 -13.04 -19.38
C MET A 484 -7.69 -14.54 -19.65
N THR A 485 -7.11 -15.08 -20.72
CA THR A 485 -7.34 -16.47 -21.18
C THR A 485 -6.94 -17.50 -20.12
N GLU A 486 -5.80 -17.30 -19.43
CA GLU A 486 -5.36 -18.22 -18.37
C GLU A 486 -6.18 -18.12 -17.08
N VAL A 487 -6.99 -17.08 -16.93
CA VAL A 487 -7.77 -16.82 -15.71
C VAL A 487 -8.94 -17.80 -15.58
N PHE A 488 -9.55 -18.17 -16.72
CA PHE A 488 -10.66 -19.15 -16.79
C PHE A 488 -10.34 -20.24 -17.80
N PRO A 489 -9.39 -21.14 -17.50
CA PRO A 489 -8.89 -22.10 -18.46
C PRO A 489 -9.97 -23.05 -18.98
N GLY A 490 -10.05 -23.22 -20.31
CA GLY A 490 -10.99 -24.11 -20.97
C GLY A 490 -12.41 -23.57 -21.10
N THR A 491 -12.67 -22.31 -20.79
CA THR A 491 -13.99 -21.67 -20.94
C THR A 491 -14.13 -20.92 -22.26
N ALA A 492 -13.04 -20.54 -22.90
CA ALA A 492 -12.98 -19.98 -24.24
C ALA A 492 -11.59 -20.24 -24.84
N GLU A 493 -11.45 -20.07 -26.16
CA GLU A 493 -10.12 -20.12 -26.79
C GLU A 493 -9.29 -18.87 -26.47
N ARG A 494 -9.93 -17.70 -26.36
CA ARG A 494 -9.32 -16.44 -25.97
C ARG A 494 -10.29 -15.57 -25.19
N ILE A 495 -9.78 -14.91 -24.15
CA ILE A 495 -10.54 -13.98 -23.31
C ILE A 495 -9.73 -12.69 -23.22
N LEU A 496 -10.33 -11.60 -23.67
CA LEU A 496 -9.72 -10.27 -23.60
C LEU A 496 -10.60 -9.33 -22.77
N ARG A 497 -9.95 -8.42 -22.05
CA ARG A 497 -10.61 -7.34 -21.34
C ARG A 497 -9.94 -6.02 -21.65
N GLY A 498 -10.73 -5.05 -22.10
CA GLY A 498 -10.31 -3.66 -22.31
C GLY A 498 -10.93 -2.72 -21.29
N ILE A 499 -10.17 -1.71 -20.88
CA ILE A 499 -10.66 -0.56 -20.16
C ILE A 499 -10.07 0.70 -20.79
N ALA A 500 -10.91 1.71 -21.06
CA ALA A 500 -10.46 2.96 -21.64
C ALA A 500 -11.17 4.17 -21.05
N LEU A 501 -10.49 5.31 -21.07
CA LEU A 501 -11.01 6.64 -20.83
C LEU A 501 -11.14 7.35 -22.18
N ILE A 502 -12.37 7.67 -22.57
CA ILE A 502 -12.70 8.29 -23.85
C ILE A 502 -12.95 9.78 -23.61
N ASP A 503 -12.33 10.63 -24.43
CA ASP A 503 -12.42 12.10 -24.38
C ASP A 503 -12.19 12.69 -22.98
N ASN A 504 -11.43 11.97 -22.14
CA ASN A 504 -11.21 12.31 -20.73
C ASN A 504 -12.49 12.42 -19.88
N GLN A 505 -13.58 11.77 -20.27
CA GLN A 505 -14.90 11.98 -19.68
C GLN A 505 -15.68 10.69 -19.41
N GLN A 506 -15.59 9.70 -20.30
CA GLN A 506 -16.38 8.47 -20.23
C GLN A 506 -15.47 7.27 -20.10
N VAL A 507 -15.83 6.31 -19.25
CA VAL A 507 -15.10 5.05 -19.12
C VAL A 507 -15.80 3.97 -19.94
N LEU A 508 -15.03 3.28 -20.79
CA LEU A 508 -15.44 2.11 -21.55
C LEU A 508 -14.85 0.86 -20.93
N VAL A 509 -15.68 -0.15 -20.68
CA VAL A 509 -15.26 -1.50 -20.27
C VAL A 509 -15.76 -2.48 -21.31
N GLN A 510 -14.86 -3.25 -21.92
CA GLN A 510 -15.18 -4.21 -22.98
C GLN A 510 -14.58 -5.58 -22.63
N ASP A 511 -15.41 -6.62 -22.68
CA ASP A 511 -15.00 -8.01 -22.46
C ASP A 511 -15.31 -8.83 -23.71
N GLU A 512 -14.33 -9.49 -24.30
CA GLU A 512 -14.45 -10.35 -25.46
C GLU A 512 -14.10 -11.79 -25.16
N TRP A 513 -14.98 -12.69 -25.50
CA TRP A 513 -14.81 -14.15 -25.33
C TRP A 513 -14.94 -14.82 -26.69
N HIS A 514 -13.82 -15.30 -27.22
CA HIS A 514 -13.75 -15.96 -28.54
C HIS A 514 -13.90 -17.47 -28.38
N ALA A 515 -14.78 -18.05 -29.18
CA ALA A 515 -15.11 -19.46 -29.14
C ALA A 515 -15.40 -19.98 -27.72
N PRO A 516 -16.36 -19.37 -26.99
CA PRO A 516 -16.69 -19.80 -25.65
C PRO A 516 -17.22 -21.25 -25.63
N THR A 517 -16.87 -21.98 -24.59
CA THR A 517 -17.27 -23.35 -24.36
C THR A 517 -18.25 -23.47 -23.19
N GLY A 518 -19.18 -24.39 -23.26
CA GLY A 518 -20.16 -24.62 -22.19
C GLY A 518 -21.41 -23.76 -22.30
N ASP A 519 -22.23 -23.79 -21.23
CA ASP A 519 -23.56 -23.20 -21.15
C ASP A 519 -23.69 -22.10 -20.07
N LYS A 520 -22.57 -21.66 -19.51
CA LYS A 520 -22.57 -20.61 -18.48
C LYS A 520 -22.70 -19.22 -19.11
N PRO A 521 -23.54 -18.34 -18.53
CA PRO A 521 -23.59 -16.94 -18.96
C PRO A 521 -22.28 -16.21 -18.60
N LEU A 522 -21.93 -15.18 -19.37
CA LEU A 522 -20.92 -14.22 -18.97
C LEU A 522 -21.55 -13.23 -18.00
N VAL A 523 -20.96 -13.05 -16.82
CA VAL A 523 -21.42 -12.13 -15.79
C VAL A 523 -20.33 -11.12 -15.45
N TRP A 524 -20.58 -9.87 -15.76
CA TRP A 524 -19.78 -8.73 -15.33
C TRP A 524 -20.31 -8.20 -14.00
N ARG A 525 -19.42 -7.75 -13.10
CA ARG A 525 -19.75 -7.27 -11.77
C ARG A 525 -19.04 -5.96 -11.47
N MET A 526 -19.74 -5.07 -10.77
CA MET A 526 -19.17 -3.83 -10.21
C MET A 526 -19.71 -3.60 -8.79
N MET A 527 -18.81 -3.58 -7.82
CA MET A 527 -19.10 -3.22 -6.43
C MET A 527 -19.29 -1.71 -6.32
N THR A 528 -20.37 -1.28 -5.67
CA THR A 528 -20.64 0.14 -5.48
C THR A 528 -21.41 0.42 -4.18
N ARG A 529 -21.24 1.63 -3.63
CA ARG A 529 -22.07 2.15 -2.54
C ARG A 529 -23.22 3.03 -3.02
N ALA A 530 -23.28 3.25 -4.33
CA ALA A 530 -24.37 4.02 -4.91
C ALA A 530 -25.72 3.32 -4.77
N THR A 531 -26.78 4.08 -4.69
CA THR A 531 -28.13 3.58 -4.94
C THR A 531 -28.29 3.34 -6.43
N ILE A 532 -28.71 2.14 -6.82
CA ILE A 532 -28.82 1.71 -8.21
C ILE A 532 -30.31 1.67 -8.62
N THR A 533 -30.64 2.22 -9.77
CA THR A 533 -31.94 2.08 -10.43
C THR A 533 -31.70 1.56 -11.85
N VAL A 534 -32.16 0.34 -12.13
CA VAL A 534 -32.08 -0.26 -13.47
C VAL A 534 -33.33 0.13 -14.26
N ALA A 535 -33.17 0.51 -15.52
CA ALA A 535 -34.27 0.83 -16.44
C ALA A 535 -35.11 -0.40 -16.77
N ASP A 536 -36.35 -0.21 -17.21
CA ASP A 536 -37.33 -1.30 -17.47
C ASP A 536 -36.84 -2.30 -18.54
N ASP A 537 -36.03 -1.83 -19.50
CA ASP A 537 -35.43 -2.65 -20.54
C ASP A 537 -34.16 -3.39 -20.10
N GLY A 538 -33.65 -3.09 -18.89
CA GLY A 538 -32.44 -3.65 -18.36
C GLY A 538 -31.14 -3.17 -19.03
N ARG A 539 -31.19 -2.22 -19.97
CA ARG A 539 -30.03 -1.80 -20.78
C ARG A 539 -29.22 -0.69 -20.14
N SER A 540 -29.83 0.05 -19.23
CA SER A 540 -29.15 1.11 -18.51
C SER A 540 -29.41 1.05 -17.02
N ALA A 541 -28.49 1.58 -16.23
CA ALA A 541 -28.63 1.75 -14.79
C ALA A 541 -28.14 3.13 -14.39
N GLN A 542 -28.96 3.82 -13.57
CA GLN A 542 -28.61 5.08 -12.94
C GLN A 542 -28.08 4.80 -11.53
N LEU A 543 -26.87 5.24 -11.26
CA LEU A 543 -26.24 5.18 -9.94
C LEU A 543 -26.27 6.57 -9.31
N THR A 544 -26.63 6.65 -8.03
CA THR A 544 -26.65 7.92 -7.27
C THR A 544 -25.84 7.75 -5.98
N LEU A 545 -24.86 8.62 -5.76
CA LEU A 545 -23.99 8.61 -4.58
C LEU A 545 -23.60 10.05 -4.22
N ASP A 546 -23.79 10.43 -2.94
CA ASP A 546 -23.43 11.77 -2.41
C ASP A 546 -23.98 12.95 -3.24
N GLY A 547 -25.15 12.77 -3.86
CA GLY A 547 -25.81 13.79 -4.70
C GLY A 547 -25.33 13.81 -6.15
N GLN A 548 -24.33 13.03 -6.50
CA GLN A 548 -23.83 12.87 -7.86
C GLN A 548 -24.54 11.70 -8.56
N GLN A 549 -24.41 11.66 -9.88
CA GLN A 549 -25.04 10.65 -10.73
C GLN A 549 -23.99 10.03 -11.69
N LEU A 550 -24.13 8.73 -11.95
CA LEU A 550 -23.41 8.01 -12.99
C LEU A 550 -24.40 7.16 -13.77
N THR A 551 -24.32 7.19 -15.09
CA THR A 551 -25.07 6.30 -15.96
C THR A 551 -24.19 5.16 -16.42
N ALA A 552 -24.59 3.93 -16.14
CA ALA A 552 -24.04 2.73 -16.75
C ALA A 552 -24.96 2.28 -17.90
N GLU A 553 -24.39 2.01 -19.08
CA GLU A 553 -25.15 1.60 -20.25
C GLU A 553 -24.47 0.41 -20.94
N ILE A 554 -25.27 -0.63 -21.24
CA ILE A 554 -24.80 -1.77 -22.04
C ILE A 554 -24.96 -1.38 -23.50
N ILE A 555 -23.86 -1.25 -24.24
CA ILE A 555 -23.88 -0.96 -25.67
C ILE A 555 -24.09 -2.25 -26.45
N GLU A 556 -23.35 -3.29 -26.11
CA GLU A 556 -23.39 -4.62 -26.71
C GLU A 556 -23.33 -5.73 -25.63
N PRO A 557 -23.88 -6.91 -25.88
CA PRO A 557 -24.83 -7.28 -26.94
C PRO A 557 -26.27 -6.87 -26.57
N ALA A 558 -27.19 -6.95 -27.52
CA ALA A 558 -28.58 -6.49 -27.34
C ALA A 558 -29.39 -7.28 -26.31
N ASP A 559 -29.03 -8.53 -26.05
CA ASP A 559 -29.71 -9.44 -25.11
C ASP A 559 -29.07 -9.43 -23.69
N ALA A 560 -28.02 -8.64 -23.46
CA ALA A 560 -27.46 -8.45 -22.13
C ALA A 560 -28.33 -7.51 -21.29
N THR A 561 -28.42 -7.77 -19.99
CA THR A 561 -29.22 -6.96 -19.07
C THR A 561 -28.53 -6.73 -17.73
N PHE A 562 -28.73 -5.53 -17.18
CA PHE A 562 -28.35 -5.20 -15.82
C PHE A 562 -29.30 -5.82 -14.78
N SER A 563 -28.73 -6.19 -13.65
CA SER A 563 -29.46 -6.53 -12.43
C SER A 563 -28.66 -6.08 -11.19
N ILE A 564 -29.30 -6.15 -10.02
CA ILE A 564 -28.70 -5.74 -8.75
C ILE A 564 -28.60 -6.98 -7.88
N GLU A 565 -27.40 -7.23 -7.37
CA GLU A 565 -27.14 -8.31 -6.41
C GLU A 565 -26.67 -7.76 -5.06
N SER A 566 -26.79 -8.60 -4.04
CA SER A 566 -26.33 -8.27 -2.69
C SER A 566 -24.82 -8.50 -2.57
N ALA A 567 -24.08 -7.53 -2.06
CA ALA A 567 -22.67 -7.70 -1.69
C ALA A 567 -22.48 -8.40 -0.32
N ALA A 568 -23.55 -8.92 0.29
CA ALA A 568 -23.44 -9.65 1.55
C ALA A 568 -22.78 -11.03 1.32
N PRO A 569 -21.75 -11.37 2.12
CA PRO A 569 -21.09 -12.67 2.00
C PRO A 569 -22.01 -13.81 2.47
N PRO A 570 -21.74 -15.06 2.04
CA PRO A 570 -22.56 -16.22 2.42
C PRO A 570 -22.52 -16.51 3.93
N THR A 571 -21.53 -16.04 4.67
CA THR A 571 -21.42 -16.29 6.11
C THR A 571 -21.39 -15.01 6.95
N LYS A 572 -22.05 -15.05 8.14
CA LYS A 572 -22.03 -13.94 9.11
C LYS A 572 -20.66 -13.72 9.75
N LYS A 573 -19.71 -14.64 9.58
CA LYS A 573 -18.35 -14.53 10.12
C LYS A 573 -17.50 -13.55 9.33
N GLU A 574 -17.79 -13.38 8.05
CA GLU A 574 -17.12 -12.44 7.15
C GLU A 574 -17.53 -10.97 7.41
N HIS A 575 -16.88 -10.02 6.76
CA HIS A 575 -17.33 -8.63 6.71
C HIS A 575 -18.63 -8.55 5.92
N GLN A 576 -19.65 -7.93 6.49
CA GLN A 576 -21.00 -7.95 5.91
C GLN A 576 -21.21 -6.93 4.78
N ASN A 577 -20.20 -6.12 4.43
CA ASN A 577 -20.20 -5.18 3.31
C ASN A 577 -21.42 -4.23 3.30
N GLN A 578 -21.80 -3.76 4.50
CA GLN A 578 -22.98 -2.90 4.67
C GLN A 578 -22.91 -1.66 3.78
N GLY A 579 -24.02 -1.33 3.12
CA GLY A 579 -24.12 -0.19 2.21
C GLY A 579 -23.48 -0.44 0.84
N CYS A 580 -23.00 -1.64 0.55
CA CYS A 580 -22.47 -2.02 -0.75
C CYS A 580 -23.46 -2.90 -1.51
N GLN A 581 -23.60 -2.67 -2.81
CA GLN A 581 -24.39 -3.45 -3.75
C GLN A 581 -23.49 -3.87 -4.92
N ILE A 582 -23.98 -4.82 -5.72
CA ILE A 582 -23.32 -5.26 -6.96
C ILE A 582 -24.23 -4.88 -8.12
N LEU A 583 -23.74 -4.05 -9.04
CA LEU A 583 -24.32 -3.95 -10.37
C LEU A 583 -23.76 -5.10 -11.21
N THR A 584 -24.64 -5.95 -11.73
CA THR A 584 -24.25 -7.05 -12.61
C THR A 584 -24.80 -6.84 -14.02
N ALA A 585 -24.02 -7.19 -15.05
CA ALA A 585 -24.49 -7.32 -16.42
C ALA A 585 -24.34 -8.79 -16.84
N THR A 586 -25.42 -9.38 -17.32
CA THR A 586 -25.44 -10.80 -17.71
C THR A 586 -25.68 -10.95 -19.20
N VAL A 587 -24.76 -11.66 -19.87
CA VAL A 587 -24.90 -12.09 -21.28
C VAL A 587 -25.27 -13.56 -21.31
N PRO A 588 -26.40 -13.96 -21.87
CA PRO A 588 -26.77 -15.38 -22.00
C PRO A 588 -25.74 -16.19 -22.80
N ALA A 589 -25.52 -17.44 -22.43
CA ALA A 589 -24.65 -18.31 -23.20
C ALA A 589 -25.24 -18.56 -24.61
N SER A 590 -24.46 -18.35 -25.64
CA SER A 590 -24.89 -18.48 -27.03
C SER A 590 -24.09 -19.51 -27.84
N GLY A 591 -22.90 -19.92 -27.36
CA GLY A 591 -21.96 -20.75 -28.12
C GLY A 591 -21.25 -19.99 -29.27
N ASN A 592 -21.55 -18.71 -29.42
CA ASN A 592 -20.88 -17.80 -30.37
C ASN A 592 -19.93 -16.88 -29.62
N ASP A 593 -19.05 -16.19 -30.33
CA ASP A 593 -18.23 -15.13 -29.76
C ASP A 593 -19.11 -14.11 -29.04
N LEU A 594 -18.65 -13.67 -27.87
CA LEU A 594 -19.35 -12.73 -27.02
C LEU A 594 -18.52 -11.44 -26.92
N SER A 595 -19.20 -10.30 -27.09
CA SER A 595 -18.66 -8.98 -26.78
C SER A 595 -19.62 -8.30 -25.81
N LEU A 596 -19.16 -7.98 -24.60
CA LEU A 596 -19.92 -7.19 -23.63
C LEU A 596 -19.24 -5.82 -23.52
N VAL A 597 -19.96 -4.79 -23.92
CA VAL A 597 -19.49 -3.40 -23.91
C VAL A 597 -20.35 -2.58 -22.97
N ILE A 598 -19.74 -1.98 -21.97
CA ILE A 598 -20.38 -1.12 -20.98
C ILE A 598 -19.70 0.24 -20.96
N THR A 599 -20.48 1.30 -21.01
CA THR A 599 -20.02 2.66 -20.74
C THR A 599 -20.44 3.09 -19.34
N LEU A 600 -19.55 3.82 -18.66
CA LEU A 600 -19.78 4.45 -17.36
C LEU A 600 -19.59 5.97 -17.56
N THR A 601 -20.69 6.71 -17.56
CA THR A 601 -20.71 8.14 -17.88
C THR A 601 -21.07 8.94 -16.63
N PRO A 602 -20.17 9.78 -16.08
CA PRO A 602 -20.49 10.71 -15.00
C PRO A 602 -21.60 11.69 -15.40
N GLY A 603 -22.44 12.10 -14.45
CA GLY A 603 -23.61 12.95 -14.72
C GLY A 603 -23.31 14.35 -15.20
N SER A 604 -22.06 14.82 -15.01
CA SER A 604 -21.55 16.09 -15.54
C SER A 604 -21.33 16.09 -17.06
N VAL A 605 -21.41 14.92 -17.71
CA VAL A 605 -21.04 14.72 -19.12
C VAL A 605 -22.25 14.34 -19.98
N ASN A 606 -22.34 14.93 -21.17
CA ASN A 606 -23.26 14.50 -22.22
C ASN A 606 -22.52 13.51 -23.16
N GLY A 607 -22.23 12.30 -22.65
CA GLY A 607 -21.59 11.25 -23.45
C GLY A 607 -22.56 10.65 -24.47
N GLY A 608 -22.14 10.52 -25.73
CA GLY A 608 -22.77 9.65 -26.71
C GLY A 608 -22.19 8.23 -26.63
N ALA A 609 -22.86 7.24 -27.22
CA ALA A 609 -22.26 5.93 -27.39
C ALA A 609 -21.01 6.07 -28.29
N PRO A 610 -19.83 5.61 -27.86
CA PRO A 610 -18.65 5.63 -28.73
C PRO A 610 -18.81 4.63 -29.88
N ASP A 611 -18.09 4.85 -30.97
CA ASP A 611 -17.91 3.80 -31.95
C ASP A 611 -17.16 2.63 -31.33
N ILE A 612 -17.69 1.43 -31.43
CA ILE A 612 -17.10 0.23 -30.78
C ILE A 612 -16.25 -0.52 -31.80
N LEU A 613 -14.97 -0.67 -31.47
CA LEU A 613 -14.02 -1.52 -32.20
C LEU A 613 -13.73 -2.79 -31.40
N PRO A 614 -13.39 -3.91 -32.07
CA PRO A 614 -12.82 -5.07 -31.38
C PRO A 614 -11.55 -4.68 -30.61
N LEU A 615 -11.29 -5.37 -29.48
CA LEU A 615 -10.11 -5.06 -28.63
C LEU A 615 -8.78 -5.20 -29.37
N GLU A 616 -8.73 -6.02 -30.40
CA GLU A 616 -7.56 -6.18 -31.25
C GLU A 616 -7.29 -4.96 -32.17
N ASP A 617 -8.32 -4.14 -32.42
CA ASP A 617 -8.29 -3.00 -33.32
C ASP A 617 -8.31 -1.65 -32.55
N TRP A 618 -8.10 -1.65 -31.24
CA TRP A 618 -8.11 -0.42 -30.43
C TRP A 618 -6.97 0.55 -30.77
N ASP A 619 -5.92 0.10 -31.47
CA ASP A 619 -4.89 0.96 -32.05
C ASP A 619 -5.46 1.95 -33.07
N LEU A 620 -6.56 1.62 -33.75
CA LEU A 620 -7.24 2.53 -34.67
C LEU A 620 -7.86 3.77 -34.01
N TYR A 621 -8.13 3.72 -32.69
CA TYR A 621 -8.54 4.93 -31.96
C TYR A 621 -7.41 5.94 -31.77
N THR A 622 -6.17 5.53 -31.99
CA THR A 622 -4.98 6.36 -31.78
C THR A 622 -4.41 6.94 -33.11
N GLU A 623 -4.97 6.55 -34.26
CA GLU A 623 -4.63 7.09 -35.59
C GLU A 623 -5.39 8.39 -35.89
#